data_4e44e30e96daad7e6fc33dd3160c09d4
#
_entry.id   4e44e30e96daad7e6fc33dd3160c09d4
#
_cell.length_a   1.000
_cell.length_b   1.000
_cell.length_c   1.000
_cell.angle_alpha   90.00
_cell.angle_beta   90.00
_cell.angle_gamma   90.00
#
_symmetry.space_group_name_H-M   'P 1'
#
loop_
_entity.id
_entity.type
_entity.pdbx_description
1 polymer ?
#
loop_
_entity_poly.entity_id
_entity_poly.type
_entity_poly.pdbx_seq_one_letter_code
_entity_poly.pdbx_strand_id
1 'polypeptide(L)' 'LEEYFEQGGVVIIEWGKNIEYLLPKEYLLISIKDLGLEKRKFSFKAYGKKYQKLLEEVLKWMH' A
#
# COMPACT_ATOMS: atom_id res chain seq x y z
N LEU A 1 9.62 -7.04 9.12
CA LEU A 1 8.95 -5.84 8.61
C LEU A 1 9.92 -4.78 8.14
N GLU A 2 10.98 -4.54 8.93
CA GLU A 2 11.98 -3.55 8.56
C GLU A 2 12.68 -3.87 7.24
N GLU A 3 12.89 -5.14 6.97
CA GLU A 3 13.55 -5.57 5.74
C GLU A 3 12.73 -5.17 4.51
N TYR A 4 11.41 -5.25 4.60
CA TYR A 4 10.55 -4.84 3.50
C TYR A 4 10.69 -3.35 3.23
N PHE A 5 10.72 -2.55 4.28
CA PHE A 5 10.80 -1.11 4.14
C PHE A 5 12.13 -0.68 3.53
N GLU A 6 13.22 -1.34 3.86
CA GLU A 6 14.54 -1.01 3.32
C GLU A 6 14.67 -1.36 1.85
N GLN A 7 14.08 -2.46 1.45
CA GLN A 7 14.21 -2.96 0.09
C GLN A 7 13.15 -2.43 -0.88
N GLY A 8 12.18 -1.70 -0.36
CA GLY A 8 11.01 -1.33 -1.12
C GLY A 8 10.02 -2.48 -1.13
N GLY A 9 8.98 -2.37 -1.94
CA GLY A 9 7.99 -3.42 -2.08
C GLY A 9 6.59 -2.97 -1.71
N VAL A 10 5.78 -3.92 -1.28
CA VAL A 10 4.39 -3.66 -0.91
C VAL A 10 4.28 -3.52 0.60
N VAL A 11 3.69 -2.42 1.04
CA VAL A 11 3.50 -2.12 2.46
C VAL A 11 2.00 -2.11 2.75
N ILE A 12 1.58 -2.91 3.72
CA ILE A 12 0.18 -3.00 4.13
C ILE A 12 0.05 -2.47 5.54
N ILE A 13 -0.84 -1.50 5.74
CA ILE A 13 -1.04 -0.89 7.05
C ILE A 13 -2.52 -0.75 7.37
N GLU A 14 -2.81 -0.64 8.66
CA GLU A 14 -4.14 -0.25 9.12
C GLU A 14 -4.27 1.26 8.96
N TRP A 15 -5.45 1.70 8.56
CA TRP A 15 -5.72 3.11 8.36
C TRP A 15 -5.49 3.90 9.67
N GLY A 16 -4.84 5.05 9.51
CA GLY A 16 -4.56 5.92 10.65
C GLY A 16 -3.18 5.70 11.28
N LYS A 17 -2.49 4.62 10.92
CA LYS A 17 -1.14 4.40 11.42
C LYS A 17 -0.16 5.31 10.69
N ASN A 18 0.74 5.92 11.42
CA ASN A 18 1.78 6.76 10.84
C ASN A 18 3.11 6.02 10.84
N ILE A 19 3.52 5.57 9.67
CA ILE A 19 4.78 4.85 9.51
C ILE A 19 5.65 5.46 8.41
N GLU A 20 5.37 6.70 8.03
CA GLU A 20 6.07 7.34 6.92
C GLU A 20 7.60 7.36 7.11
N TYR A 21 8.06 7.49 8.34
CA TYR A 21 9.48 7.51 8.63
C TYR A 21 10.17 6.16 8.42
N LEU A 22 9.40 5.09 8.26
CA LEU A 22 9.93 3.75 8.03
C LEU A 22 9.88 3.34 6.58
N LEU A 23 9.28 4.15 5.72
CA LEU A 23 9.03 3.76 4.34
C LEU A 23 10.25 3.99 3.45
N PRO A 24 10.46 3.10 2.46
CA PRO A 24 11.51 3.31 1.47
C PRO A 24 11.12 4.43 0.50
N LYS A 25 12.01 4.75 -0.42
CA LYS A 25 11.73 5.79 -1.42
C LYS A 25 10.65 5.38 -2.41
N GLU A 26 10.63 4.11 -2.75
CA GLU A 26 9.65 3.58 -3.71
C GLU A 26 8.94 2.39 -3.09
N TYR A 27 7.62 2.42 -3.18
CA TYR A 27 6.79 1.37 -2.59
C TYR A 27 5.35 1.47 -3.06
N LEU A 28 4.60 0.40 -2.87
CA LEU A 28 3.15 0.40 -3.03
C LEU A 28 2.54 0.32 -1.64
N LEU A 29 1.77 1.32 -1.27
CA LEU A 29 1.12 1.38 0.04
C LEU A 29 -0.32 0.95 -0.08
N ILE A 30 -0.71 -0.03 0.72
CA ILE A 30 -2.10 -0.48 0.81
C ILE A 30 -2.59 -0.17 2.22
N SER A 31 -3.56 0.74 2.33
CA SER A 31 -4.18 1.10 3.61
C SER A 31 -5.53 0.41 3.71
N ILE A 32 -5.78 -0.21 4.85
CA ILE A 32 -7.03 -0.91 5.10
C ILE A 32 -7.78 -0.22 6.22
N LYS A 33 -9.02 0.17 5.94
CA LYS A 33 -9.89 0.78 6.94
C LYS A 33 -11.09 -0.12 7.19
N ASP A 34 -11.31 -0.46 8.45
CA ASP A 34 -12.48 -1.23 8.85
C ASP A 34 -13.65 -0.27 9.00
N LEU A 35 -14.70 -0.50 8.24
CA LEU A 35 -15.91 0.34 8.27
C LEU A 35 -17.02 -0.28 9.10
N GLY A 36 -16.76 -1.41 9.76
CA GLY A 36 -17.77 -2.13 10.52
C GLY A 36 -18.68 -2.94 9.58
N LEU A 37 -19.59 -3.72 10.18
CA LEU A 37 -20.56 -4.51 9.42
C LEU A 37 -19.95 -5.33 8.30
N GLU A 38 -18.76 -5.89 8.57
CA GLU A 38 -18.02 -6.72 7.61
C GLU A 38 -17.59 -5.97 6.35
N LYS A 39 -17.52 -4.65 6.41
CA LYS A 39 -17.06 -3.80 5.31
C LYS A 39 -15.68 -3.27 5.58
N ARG A 40 -14.86 -3.24 4.54
CA ARG A 40 -13.50 -2.69 4.61
C ARG A 40 -13.22 -1.85 3.39
N LYS A 41 -12.50 -0.77 3.61
CA LYS A 41 -12.08 0.12 2.55
C LYS A 41 -10.59 -0.05 2.33
N PHE A 42 -10.19 -0.27 1.10
CA PHE A 42 -8.78 -0.37 0.71
C PHE A 42 -8.39 0.88 -0.05
N SER A 43 -7.26 1.46 0.32
CA SER A 43 -6.69 2.59 -0.39
C SER A 43 -5.31 2.23 -0.87
N PHE A 44 -4.99 2.61 -2.10
CA PHE A 44 -3.73 2.27 -2.74
C PHE A 44 -2.99 3.53 -3.11
N LYS A 45 -1.69 3.58 -2.78
CA LYS A 45 -0.81 4.67 -3.20
C LYS A 45 0.48 4.07 -3.70
N ALA A 46 0.90 4.48 -4.89
CA ALA A 46 2.12 3.97 -5.50
C ALA A 46 3.15 5.09 -5.59
N TYR A 47 4.35 4.82 -5.12
CA TYR A 47 5.47 5.75 -5.15
C TYR A 47 6.59 5.14 -5.98
N GLY A 48 6.93 5.80 -7.09
CA GLY A 48 7.89 5.30 -8.04
C GLY A 48 7.22 4.66 -9.26
N LYS A 49 7.87 4.77 -10.40
CA LYS A 49 7.29 4.29 -11.67
C LYS A 49 6.97 2.81 -11.67
N LYS A 50 7.84 2.02 -11.05
CA LYS A 50 7.65 0.58 -10.96
C LYS A 50 6.34 0.23 -10.26
N TYR A 51 6.07 0.91 -9.14
CA TYR A 51 4.89 0.62 -8.36
C TYR A 51 3.62 1.26 -8.92
N GLN A 52 3.76 2.36 -9.62
CA GLN A 52 2.64 2.94 -10.35
C GLN A 52 2.16 1.98 -11.45
N LYS A 53 3.10 1.37 -12.14
CA LYS A 53 2.78 0.40 -13.18
C LYS A 53 2.17 -0.86 -12.58
N LEU A 54 2.71 -1.29 -11.44
CA LEU A 54 2.17 -2.44 -10.73
C LEU A 54 0.73 -2.17 -10.28
N LEU A 55 0.46 -0.98 -9.77
CA LEU A 55 -0.88 -0.60 -9.34
C LEU A 55 -1.85 -0.62 -10.51
N GLU A 56 -1.44 -0.12 -11.68
CA GLU A 56 -2.28 -0.17 -12.88
C GLU A 56 -2.68 -1.61 -13.23
N GLU A 57 -1.73 -2.52 -13.13
CA GLU A 57 -1.98 -3.93 -13.40
C GLU A 57 -2.97 -4.52 -12.40
N VAL A 58 -2.79 -4.20 -11.12
CA VAL A 58 -3.69 -4.67 -10.07
C VAL A 58 -5.11 -4.17 -10.30
N LEU A 59 -5.25 -2.90 -10.67
CA LEU A 59 -6.56 -2.31 -10.90
C LEU A 59 -7.27 -2.95 -12.10
N LYS A 60 -6.53 -3.35 -13.11
CA LYS A 60 -7.10 -4.08 -14.24
C LYS A 60 -7.68 -5.43 -13.81
N TRP A 61 -6.97 -6.08 -12.88
CA TRP A 61 -7.44 -7.37 -12.35
C TRP A 61 -8.69 -7.25 -11.50
N MET A 62 -8.91 -6.09 -10.88
CA MET A 62 -10.06 -5.85 -10.01
C MET A 62 -11.33 -5.50 -10.78
N HIS A 63 -11.24 -5.30 -12.06
CA HIS A 63 -12.38 -5.08 -12.93
C HIS A 63 -12.72 -6.37 -13.68
#